data_812910f776258829976e8ae526386270
#
_entry.id   812910f776258829976e8ae526386270
#
_cell.length_a   1.000
_cell.length_b   1.000
_cell.length_c   1.000
_cell.angle_alpha   90.00
_cell.angle_beta   90.00
_cell.angle_gamma   90.00
#
_symmetry.space_group_name_H-M   'P 1'
#
loop_
_entity.id
_entity.type
_entity.pdbx_description
1 polymer ?
#
loop_
_entity_poly.entity_id
_entity_poly.type
_entity_poly.pdbx_seq_one_letter_code
_entity_poly.pdbx_strand_id
1 'polypeptide(L)'
;LASLRRYTSDRKSSRGKFPYIRTGLVLLVLWLIAVMLYQTYKPLPAGISYESPEYRVDQVEFLHDLTYPSSDGQMEHEQQIFQRMMQIVEEAEQFVLVDMFLFNNYQHKGQNFPPVSTEFTEALVTKKNQHPDMDIWFITDEVNTNYNSAPNPLLEQMKQAGIHVVITDVDPLRDSTPVYSAVWRTFFQWFGQSGDGWIKNLMATDGPDVTVRSYLKLLNVKANHRKVVVSEKTAIVSSGNIHDASAYHSNIAFEVTGPIIGDILQSEQAVLDISGGGKVPAYTAPSSNSNTGDLRIRYLTEGKVNDAVLHEINQAGKGDTLWMGMFYVASPKVLEALLEAAKRGTEIRLVLDPNENAFGQEKIGIPNRPVAAELHDKSDGKIQIRWYNTTKEQYHTKMIYLAKATGDHIVLGGSTNFTPRNMNDYNLENDLWVAAPPDNKFTLDIANYFERIWNNNDAEFTLDLDEFQEKTTFLKGILYKLQLILGLTTF
;
A
#
# COMPACT_ATOMS: atom_id res chain seq x y z
N LEU A 1 44.07 78.71 29.60
CA LEU A 1 42.62 78.72 29.38
C LEU A 1 42.27 77.66 28.35
N ALA A 2 41.95 76.47 28.84
CA ALA A 2 41.62 75.32 28.01
C ALA A 2 40.09 75.17 27.90
N SER A 3 39.58 75.15 26.65
CA SER A 3 38.17 74.86 26.36
C SER A 3 37.92 73.34 26.20
N LEU A 4 37.19 72.83 27.11
CA LEU A 4 36.62 71.42 27.05
C LEU A 4 35.49 71.39 26.02
N ARG A 5 35.73 70.75 24.85
CA ARG A 5 34.65 70.28 23.96
C ARG A 5 34.04 68.99 24.52
N ARG A 6 32.75 69.05 24.87
CA ARG A 6 31.95 67.92 25.14
C ARG A 6 31.60 67.20 23.83
N TYR A 7 32.03 65.97 23.71
CA TYR A 7 31.62 65.07 22.63
C TYR A 7 30.29 64.40 23.07
N THR A 8 29.20 64.82 22.47
CA THR A 8 27.93 64.13 22.63
C THR A 8 27.85 63.00 21.62
N SER A 9 27.95 61.77 22.09
CA SER A 9 27.78 60.59 21.25
C SER A 9 26.29 60.38 20.96
N ASP A 10 25.89 60.67 19.73
CA ASP A 10 24.58 60.30 19.21
C ASP A 10 24.52 58.74 19.07
N ARG A 11 24.04 58.08 20.11
CA ARG A 11 23.58 56.69 19.99
C ARG A 11 22.26 56.67 19.20
N LYS A 12 22.35 56.57 17.85
CA LYS A 12 21.21 56.21 17.01
C LYS A 12 20.70 54.86 17.46
N SER A 13 19.56 54.84 18.13
CA SER A 13 18.81 53.67 18.56
C SER A 13 18.41 52.82 17.34
N SER A 14 19.04 51.70 17.14
CA SER A 14 18.68 50.68 16.14
C SER A 14 17.43 49.85 16.57
N ARG A 15 16.53 50.44 17.36
CA ARG A 15 15.39 49.74 17.97
C ARG A 15 14.19 49.46 17.05
N GLY A 16 14.26 49.78 15.74
CA GLY A 16 13.05 49.82 14.88
C GLY A 16 12.72 48.57 14.04
N LYS A 17 13.67 47.65 13.80
CA LYS A 17 13.43 46.52 12.87
C LYS A 17 13.18 45.16 13.51
N PHE A 18 13.61 44.93 14.72
CA PHE A 18 13.50 43.66 15.43
C PHE A 18 12.06 43.19 15.80
N PRO A 19 11.11 44.05 16.20
CA PRO A 19 9.77 43.60 16.56
C PRO A 19 8.98 43.09 15.36
N TYR A 20 9.08 43.70 14.19
CA TYR A 20 8.35 43.27 12.99
C TYR A 20 8.84 41.91 12.46
N ILE A 21 10.15 41.66 12.49
CA ILE A 21 10.71 40.36 12.11
C ILE A 21 10.22 39.25 13.06
N ARG A 22 10.23 39.50 14.38
CA ARG A 22 9.70 38.57 15.37
C ARG A 22 8.21 38.29 15.16
N THR A 23 7.42 39.31 14.96
CA THR A 23 5.99 39.19 14.65
C THR A 23 5.78 38.38 13.36
N GLY A 24 6.52 38.68 12.29
CA GLY A 24 6.45 37.92 11.04
C GLY A 24 6.80 36.46 11.21
N LEU A 25 7.85 36.13 11.98
CA LEU A 25 8.21 34.71 12.28
C LEU A 25 7.12 34.00 13.08
N VAL A 26 6.53 34.68 14.08
CA VAL A 26 5.42 34.09 14.86
C VAL A 26 4.22 33.82 13.96
N LEU A 27 3.84 34.76 13.11
CA LEU A 27 2.73 34.57 12.16
C LEU A 27 3.01 33.43 11.18
N LEU A 28 4.24 33.32 10.68
CA LEU A 28 4.63 32.19 9.80
C LEU A 28 4.53 30.85 10.51
N VAL A 29 5.01 30.75 11.76
CA VAL A 29 4.88 29.51 12.56
C VAL A 29 3.42 29.16 12.80
N LEU A 30 2.58 30.14 13.18
CA LEU A 30 1.14 29.90 13.35
C LEU A 30 0.47 29.46 12.04
N TRP A 31 0.84 30.04 10.93
CA TRP A 31 0.37 29.63 9.60
C TRP A 31 0.77 28.18 9.27
N LEU A 32 2.04 27.80 9.48
CA LEU A 32 2.50 26.41 9.24
C LEU A 32 1.77 25.42 10.16
N ILE A 33 1.53 25.77 11.43
CA ILE A 33 0.73 24.94 12.34
C ILE A 33 -0.71 24.83 11.83
N ALA A 34 -1.32 25.90 11.37
CA ALA A 34 -2.68 25.86 10.83
C ALA A 34 -2.78 24.98 9.57
N VAL A 35 -1.81 25.11 8.65
CA VAL A 35 -1.74 24.27 7.45
C VAL A 35 -1.54 22.80 7.85
N MET A 36 -0.62 22.53 8.77
CA MET A 36 -0.35 21.19 9.29
C MET A 36 -1.63 20.55 9.84
N LEU A 37 -2.32 21.22 10.77
CA LEU A 37 -3.54 20.69 11.38
C LEU A 37 -4.66 20.51 10.36
N TYR A 38 -4.90 21.49 9.51
CA TYR A 38 -5.91 21.40 8.45
C TYR A 38 -5.65 20.21 7.54
N GLN A 39 -4.43 20.07 7.01
CA GLN A 39 -4.12 19.01 6.05
C GLN A 39 -4.09 17.60 6.66
N THR A 40 -3.83 17.50 7.97
CA THR A 40 -3.90 16.20 8.68
C THR A 40 -5.35 15.77 8.96
N TYR A 41 -6.25 16.72 9.23
CA TYR A 41 -7.61 16.42 9.70
C TYR A 41 -8.73 16.86 8.77
N LYS A 42 -8.40 17.40 7.58
CA LYS A 42 -9.42 17.81 6.60
C LYS A 42 -10.36 16.65 6.25
N PRO A 43 -11.62 16.92 5.88
CA PRO A 43 -12.51 15.88 5.39
C PRO A 43 -11.93 15.20 4.15
N LEU A 44 -12.19 13.92 4.00
CA LEU A 44 -11.83 13.19 2.79
C LEU A 44 -12.72 13.62 1.62
N PRO A 45 -12.24 13.50 0.39
CA PRO A 45 -13.08 13.64 -0.79
C PRO A 45 -14.26 12.65 -0.77
N ALA A 46 -15.36 13.00 -1.41
CA ALA A 46 -16.54 12.14 -1.49
C ALA A 46 -16.20 10.79 -2.15
N GLY A 47 -16.69 9.71 -1.59
CA GLY A 47 -16.48 8.34 -2.10
C GLY A 47 -15.15 7.69 -1.67
N ILE A 48 -14.22 8.44 -1.10
CA ILE A 48 -13.01 7.89 -0.49
C ILE A 48 -13.32 7.38 0.92
N SER A 49 -12.65 6.31 1.34
CA SER A 49 -12.93 5.54 2.57
C SER A 49 -14.33 4.88 2.50
N TYR A 50 -14.46 4.01 1.51
CA TYR A 50 -15.68 3.33 1.14
C TYR A 50 -15.78 1.93 1.73
N GLU A 51 -16.99 1.52 2.09
CA GLU A 51 -17.35 0.15 2.45
C GLU A 51 -18.60 -0.25 1.68
N SER A 52 -18.54 -1.37 0.94
CA SER A 52 -19.69 -1.90 0.22
C SER A 52 -20.73 -2.49 1.15
N PRO A 53 -21.98 -2.67 0.71
CA PRO A 53 -22.88 -3.61 1.34
C PRO A 53 -22.27 -5.01 1.43
N GLU A 54 -22.77 -5.84 2.36
CA GLU A 54 -22.43 -7.25 2.43
C GLU A 54 -23.18 -8.03 1.35
N TYR A 55 -22.44 -8.78 0.53
CA TYR A 55 -23.01 -9.67 -0.47
C TYR A 55 -22.78 -11.12 -0.09
N ARG A 56 -23.74 -11.99 -0.44
CA ARG A 56 -23.57 -13.44 -0.40
C ARG A 56 -23.20 -13.94 -1.78
N VAL A 57 -22.14 -14.75 -1.84
CA VAL A 57 -21.63 -15.33 -3.08
C VAL A 57 -21.36 -16.82 -2.90
N ASP A 58 -21.41 -17.55 -4.00
CA ASP A 58 -21.11 -18.98 -3.97
C ASP A 58 -19.63 -19.26 -3.89
N GLN A 59 -18.79 -18.33 -4.40
CA GLN A 59 -17.37 -18.54 -4.60
C GLN A 59 -16.57 -17.27 -4.50
N VAL A 60 -15.41 -17.38 -3.86
CA VAL A 60 -14.27 -16.46 -3.93
C VAL A 60 -13.04 -17.32 -4.23
N GLU A 61 -12.26 -16.98 -5.24
CA GLU A 61 -11.00 -17.67 -5.48
C GLU A 61 -9.86 -16.99 -4.72
N PHE A 62 -9.07 -17.77 -4.02
CA PHE A 62 -7.82 -17.35 -3.41
C PHE A 62 -6.68 -17.69 -4.35
N LEU A 63 -5.90 -16.68 -4.72
CA LEU A 63 -4.71 -16.80 -5.55
C LEU A 63 -3.49 -16.34 -4.74
N HIS A 64 -2.36 -16.98 -4.96
CA HIS A 64 -1.11 -16.57 -4.32
C HIS A 64 0.08 -16.75 -5.24
N ASP A 65 1.07 -15.92 -5.04
CA ASP A 65 2.41 -16.09 -5.60
C ASP A 65 3.37 -16.38 -4.45
N LEU A 66 4.24 -17.36 -4.61
CA LEU A 66 5.28 -17.70 -3.64
C LEU A 66 6.63 -17.78 -4.34
N THR A 67 7.65 -17.18 -3.74
CA THR A 67 9.05 -17.36 -4.12
C THR A 67 9.79 -17.89 -2.92
N TYR A 68 10.51 -18.99 -3.11
CA TYR A 68 11.17 -19.70 -2.01
C TYR A 68 12.37 -20.53 -2.50
N PRO A 69 13.37 -20.80 -1.64
CA PRO A 69 14.45 -21.74 -1.97
C PRO A 69 13.93 -23.18 -1.91
N SER A 70 14.14 -23.92 -2.99
CA SER A 70 13.88 -25.36 -3.00
C SER A 70 14.98 -26.15 -2.26
N SER A 71 14.75 -27.43 -2.08
CA SER A 71 15.67 -28.32 -1.33
C SER A 71 17.08 -28.43 -1.95
N ASP A 72 17.24 -28.12 -3.24
CA ASP A 72 18.52 -28.07 -3.96
C ASP A 72 19.16 -26.66 -3.97
N GLY A 73 18.53 -25.70 -3.30
CA GLY A 73 19.00 -24.31 -3.17
C GLY A 73 18.71 -23.43 -4.38
N GLN A 74 17.90 -23.90 -5.34
CA GLN A 74 17.41 -23.05 -6.42
C GLN A 74 16.17 -22.26 -5.99
N MET A 75 15.93 -21.10 -6.60
CA MET A 75 14.73 -20.33 -6.33
C MET A 75 13.58 -20.83 -7.19
N GLU A 76 12.49 -21.19 -6.53
CA GLU A 76 11.24 -21.58 -7.16
C GLU A 76 10.25 -20.40 -7.13
N HIS A 77 9.42 -20.31 -8.16
CA HIS A 77 8.45 -19.25 -8.35
C HIS A 77 7.09 -19.85 -8.71
N GLU A 78 6.18 -19.88 -7.77
CA GLU A 78 4.77 -20.17 -8.03
C GLU A 78 4.08 -18.85 -8.34
N GLN A 79 3.52 -18.70 -9.54
CA GLN A 79 2.91 -17.45 -9.99
C GLN A 79 1.52 -17.71 -10.59
N GLN A 80 0.48 -17.25 -9.92
CA GLN A 80 -0.91 -17.41 -10.33
C GLN A 80 -1.56 -16.07 -10.68
N ILE A 81 -1.18 -15.01 -9.96
CA ILE A 81 -1.91 -13.73 -9.95
C ILE A 81 -1.76 -13.01 -11.29
N PHE A 82 -0.53 -12.84 -11.77
CA PHE A 82 -0.29 -12.15 -13.05
C PHE A 82 -0.94 -12.91 -14.22
N GLN A 83 -0.83 -14.24 -14.23
CA GLN A 83 -1.46 -15.07 -15.26
C GLN A 83 -2.99 -14.88 -15.26
N ARG A 84 -3.62 -14.83 -14.07
CA ARG A 84 -5.06 -14.61 -13.97
C ARG A 84 -5.47 -13.20 -14.39
N MET A 85 -4.69 -12.18 -14.05
CA MET A 85 -4.92 -10.81 -14.53
C MET A 85 -4.87 -10.72 -16.07
N MET A 86 -3.92 -11.40 -16.71
CA MET A 86 -3.85 -11.51 -18.18
C MET A 86 -5.09 -12.18 -18.76
N GLN A 87 -5.56 -13.27 -18.16
CA GLN A 87 -6.77 -13.96 -18.58
C GLN A 87 -8.01 -13.07 -18.47
N ILE A 88 -8.14 -12.27 -17.41
CA ILE A 88 -9.26 -11.32 -17.26
C ILE A 88 -9.29 -10.32 -18.41
N VAL A 89 -8.13 -9.79 -18.82
CA VAL A 89 -8.04 -8.92 -20.00
C VAL A 89 -8.47 -9.65 -21.27
N GLU A 90 -8.04 -10.90 -21.44
CA GLU A 90 -8.40 -11.71 -22.60
C GLU A 90 -9.91 -12.03 -22.63
N GLU A 91 -10.49 -12.42 -21.51
CA GLU A 91 -11.89 -12.82 -21.36
C GLU A 91 -12.89 -11.66 -21.38
N ALA A 92 -12.45 -10.42 -21.14
CA ALA A 92 -13.31 -9.24 -21.11
C ALA A 92 -13.99 -9.00 -22.46
N GLU A 93 -15.27 -8.63 -22.47
CA GLU A 93 -16.09 -8.37 -23.66
C GLU A 93 -16.62 -6.95 -23.72
N GLN A 94 -16.81 -6.27 -22.57
CA GLN A 94 -17.40 -4.94 -22.49
C GLN A 94 -16.40 -3.89 -22.06
N PHE A 95 -15.65 -4.15 -20.98
CA PHE A 95 -14.67 -3.21 -20.45
C PHE A 95 -13.54 -3.91 -19.69
N VAL A 96 -12.44 -3.18 -19.54
CA VAL A 96 -11.37 -3.49 -18.58
C VAL A 96 -11.05 -2.20 -17.80
N LEU A 97 -11.02 -2.28 -16.48
CA LEU A 97 -10.49 -1.22 -15.62
C LEU A 97 -9.36 -1.78 -14.77
N VAL A 98 -8.24 -1.09 -14.78
CA VAL A 98 -7.06 -1.41 -13.97
C VAL A 98 -6.74 -0.21 -13.08
N ASP A 99 -6.56 -0.43 -11.79
CA ASP A 99 -5.89 0.51 -10.90
C ASP A 99 -4.65 -0.17 -10.31
N MET A 100 -3.47 0.38 -10.62
CA MET A 100 -2.19 -0.28 -10.32
C MET A 100 -1.16 0.71 -9.78
N PHE A 101 -0.71 0.49 -8.54
CA PHE A 101 0.25 1.36 -7.88
C PHE A 101 1.59 1.43 -8.64
N LEU A 102 2.31 0.30 -8.76
CA LEU A 102 3.57 0.26 -9.50
C LEU A 102 3.36 -0.41 -10.86
N PHE A 103 3.72 0.33 -11.89
CA PHE A 103 3.62 -0.11 -13.28
C PHE A 103 4.73 0.51 -14.13
N ASN A 104 5.89 -0.13 -14.16
CA ASN A 104 7.01 0.26 -15.00
C ASN A 104 7.96 -0.92 -15.22
N ASN A 105 8.82 -0.79 -16.20
CA ASN A 105 9.80 -1.81 -16.58
C ASN A 105 11.23 -1.47 -16.15
N TYR A 106 11.40 -0.61 -15.13
CA TYR A 106 12.71 -0.33 -14.60
C TYR A 106 13.24 -1.56 -13.84
N GLN A 107 14.46 -1.92 -14.15
CA GLN A 107 15.16 -3.02 -13.50
C GLN A 107 16.24 -2.48 -12.58
N HIS A 108 16.71 -3.30 -11.64
CA HIS A 108 17.84 -2.95 -10.80
C HIS A 108 19.09 -3.55 -11.41
N LYS A 109 20.18 -2.79 -11.44
CA LYS A 109 21.44 -3.18 -12.05
C LYS A 109 21.91 -4.57 -11.61
N GLY A 110 22.09 -5.46 -12.59
CA GLY A 110 22.53 -6.85 -12.36
C GLY A 110 21.43 -7.82 -11.95
N GLN A 111 20.15 -7.41 -12.04
CA GLN A 111 18.99 -8.27 -11.86
C GLN A 111 18.22 -8.37 -13.17
N ASN A 112 17.65 -9.53 -13.45
CA ASN A 112 16.76 -9.77 -14.58
C ASN A 112 15.40 -10.21 -14.02
N PHE A 113 14.35 -9.52 -14.43
CA PHE A 113 12.98 -9.82 -14.04
C PHE A 113 12.15 -10.14 -15.29
N PRO A 114 11.06 -10.90 -15.18
CA PRO A 114 10.09 -11.07 -16.23
C PRO A 114 9.52 -9.70 -16.65
N PRO A 115 9.29 -9.46 -17.97
CA PRO A 115 8.80 -8.18 -18.48
C PRO A 115 7.28 -8.04 -18.31
N VAL A 116 6.74 -8.29 -17.10
CA VAL A 116 5.30 -8.37 -16.82
C VAL A 116 4.56 -7.08 -17.17
N SER A 117 5.17 -5.92 -16.95
CA SER A 117 4.54 -4.64 -17.30
C SER A 117 4.45 -4.42 -18.81
N THR A 118 5.46 -4.87 -19.56
CA THR A 118 5.45 -4.82 -21.02
C THR A 118 4.41 -5.80 -21.60
N GLU A 119 4.41 -7.05 -21.12
CA GLU A 119 3.44 -8.07 -21.56
C GLU A 119 1.99 -7.63 -21.29
N PHE A 120 1.74 -7.05 -20.12
CA PHE A 120 0.41 -6.54 -19.77
C PHE A 120 -0.01 -5.35 -20.65
N THR A 121 0.94 -4.44 -20.95
CA THR A 121 0.70 -3.33 -21.91
C THR A 121 0.31 -3.86 -23.27
N GLU A 122 1.07 -4.84 -23.79
CA GLU A 122 0.80 -5.46 -25.10
C GLU A 122 -0.56 -6.15 -25.13
N ALA A 123 -0.96 -6.81 -24.04
CA ALA A 123 -2.28 -7.44 -23.93
C ALA A 123 -3.41 -6.41 -24.01
N LEU A 124 -3.31 -5.31 -23.22
CA LEU A 124 -4.31 -4.23 -23.23
C LEU A 124 -4.39 -3.55 -24.60
N VAL A 125 -3.25 -3.24 -25.22
CA VAL A 125 -3.18 -2.61 -26.54
C VAL A 125 -3.74 -3.53 -27.62
N THR A 126 -3.40 -4.82 -27.58
CA THR A 126 -3.93 -5.83 -28.50
C THR A 126 -5.46 -5.93 -28.35
N LYS A 127 -5.96 -6.00 -27.11
CA LYS A 127 -7.39 -6.04 -26.83
C LYS A 127 -8.11 -4.80 -27.37
N LYS A 128 -7.56 -3.60 -27.16
CA LYS A 128 -8.13 -2.35 -27.67
C LYS A 128 -8.13 -2.29 -29.19
N ASN A 129 -7.08 -2.76 -29.84
CA ASN A 129 -7.00 -2.83 -31.32
C ASN A 129 -8.00 -3.82 -31.93
N GLN A 130 -8.22 -4.96 -31.26
CA GLN A 130 -9.22 -5.96 -31.69
C GLN A 130 -10.65 -5.51 -31.45
N HIS A 131 -10.88 -4.72 -30.38
CA HIS A 131 -12.18 -4.21 -29.95
C HIS A 131 -12.11 -2.68 -29.75
N PRO A 132 -12.09 -1.88 -30.83
CA PRO A 132 -11.88 -0.42 -30.72
C PRO A 132 -12.92 0.32 -29.86
N ASP A 133 -14.14 -0.21 -29.78
CA ASP A 133 -15.25 0.36 -28.99
C ASP A 133 -15.21 -0.06 -27.50
N MET A 134 -14.35 -1.03 -27.14
CA MET A 134 -14.23 -1.47 -25.73
C MET A 134 -13.69 -0.35 -24.85
N ASP A 135 -14.32 -0.15 -23.71
CA ASP A 135 -13.92 0.86 -22.72
C ASP A 135 -12.78 0.28 -21.85
N ILE A 136 -11.56 0.80 -22.03
CA ILE A 136 -10.39 0.34 -21.26
C ILE A 136 -9.80 1.52 -20.50
N TRP A 137 -9.69 1.37 -19.17
CA TRP A 137 -9.15 2.34 -18.24
C TRP A 137 -7.92 1.81 -17.54
N PHE A 138 -6.91 2.64 -17.42
CA PHE A 138 -5.69 2.36 -16.67
C PHE A 138 -5.41 3.53 -15.72
N ILE A 139 -5.66 3.32 -14.43
CA ILE A 139 -5.42 4.26 -13.34
C ILE A 139 -4.10 3.89 -12.68
N THR A 140 -3.25 4.86 -12.37
CA THR A 140 -1.97 4.57 -11.74
C THR A 140 -1.44 5.78 -10.97
N ASP A 141 -0.47 5.53 -10.10
CA ASP A 141 0.15 6.56 -9.26
C ASP A 141 1.20 7.40 -10.01
N GLU A 142 1.43 8.63 -9.53
CA GLU A 142 2.45 9.55 -10.08
C GLU A 142 3.89 8.98 -10.02
N VAL A 143 4.17 8.01 -9.15
CA VAL A 143 5.48 7.35 -9.06
C VAL A 143 5.89 6.78 -10.41
N ASN A 144 4.94 6.30 -11.22
CA ASN A 144 5.20 5.71 -12.53
C ASN A 144 5.58 6.71 -13.61
N THR A 145 5.42 8.01 -13.37
CA THR A 145 5.95 9.10 -14.18
C THR A 145 7.13 9.80 -13.50
N ASN A 146 7.72 9.16 -12.47
CA ASN A 146 8.74 9.73 -11.63
C ASN A 146 8.33 11.14 -11.11
N TYR A 147 7.07 11.26 -10.66
CA TYR A 147 6.46 12.51 -10.22
C TYR A 147 6.59 13.61 -11.30
N ASN A 148 6.18 13.30 -12.54
CA ASN A 148 6.23 14.17 -13.72
C ASN A 148 7.65 14.62 -14.16
N SER A 149 8.72 13.92 -13.75
CA SER A 149 10.08 14.16 -14.27
C SER A 149 10.33 13.51 -15.61
N ALA A 150 9.64 12.40 -15.91
CA ALA A 150 9.79 11.68 -17.17
C ALA A 150 8.49 10.95 -17.54
N PRO A 151 8.12 10.90 -18.82
CA PRO A 151 7.02 10.08 -19.27
C PRO A 151 7.35 8.59 -19.09
N ASN A 152 6.33 7.78 -18.80
CA ASN A 152 6.46 6.34 -18.83
C ASN A 152 6.08 5.81 -20.22
N PRO A 153 7.00 5.17 -20.97
CA PRO A 153 6.75 4.72 -22.34
C PRO A 153 5.57 3.75 -22.49
N LEU A 154 5.35 2.90 -21.48
CA LEU A 154 4.24 1.93 -21.49
C LEU A 154 2.88 2.65 -21.38
N LEU A 155 2.79 3.65 -20.51
CA LEU A 155 1.57 4.47 -20.38
C LEU A 155 1.30 5.29 -21.66
N GLU A 156 2.35 5.81 -22.28
CA GLU A 156 2.21 6.53 -23.56
C GLU A 156 1.76 5.61 -24.70
N GLN A 157 2.26 4.37 -24.74
CA GLN A 157 1.80 3.35 -25.70
C GLN A 157 0.30 3.04 -25.52
N MET A 158 -0.17 2.89 -24.29
CA MET A 158 -1.59 2.71 -23.99
C MET A 158 -2.44 3.89 -24.48
N LYS A 159 -2.01 5.13 -24.17
CA LYS A 159 -2.71 6.34 -24.64
C LYS A 159 -2.81 6.41 -26.15
N GLN A 160 -1.72 6.10 -26.87
CA GLN A 160 -1.69 6.07 -28.34
C GLN A 160 -2.64 5.04 -28.93
N ALA A 161 -2.89 3.93 -28.24
CA ALA A 161 -3.87 2.93 -28.61
C ALA A 161 -5.33 3.33 -28.29
N GLY A 162 -5.56 4.47 -27.64
CA GLY A 162 -6.89 4.93 -27.26
C GLY A 162 -7.40 4.36 -25.93
N ILE A 163 -6.50 3.91 -25.05
CA ILE A 163 -6.81 3.50 -23.68
C ILE A 163 -6.84 4.76 -22.80
N HIS A 164 -7.80 4.85 -21.91
CA HIS A 164 -7.92 5.95 -20.95
C HIS A 164 -6.90 5.78 -19.82
N VAL A 165 -5.81 6.53 -19.87
CA VAL A 165 -4.76 6.48 -18.82
C VAL A 165 -4.90 7.68 -17.90
N VAL A 166 -5.07 7.43 -16.60
CA VAL A 166 -5.22 8.46 -15.56
C VAL A 166 -4.11 8.33 -14.53
N ILE A 167 -3.38 9.42 -14.33
CA ILE A 167 -2.44 9.54 -13.22
C ILE A 167 -3.19 10.10 -12.02
N THR A 168 -3.21 9.36 -10.93
CA THR A 168 -3.97 9.72 -9.72
C THR A 168 -3.42 10.99 -9.09
N ASP A 169 -4.29 11.96 -8.81
CA ASP A 169 -3.96 13.11 -7.97
C ASP A 169 -4.26 12.79 -6.49
N VAL A 170 -3.21 12.53 -5.72
CA VAL A 170 -3.32 12.24 -4.29
C VAL A 170 -3.23 13.50 -3.39
N ASP A 171 -3.08 14.70 -3.96
CA ASP A 171 -2.99 15.95 -3.19
C ASP A 171 -4.26 16.27 -2.37
N PRO A 172 -5.48 15.92 -2.84
CA PRO A 172 -6.70 16.05 -2.05
C PRO A 172 -6.73 15.19 -0.78
N LEU A 173 -6.00 14.08 -0.69
CA LEU A 173 -5.93 13.24 0.51
C LEU A 173 -5.25 13.96 1.68
N ARG A 174 -5.46 13.46 2.90
CA ARG A 174 -4.77 13.92 4.12
C ARG A 174 -3.26 13.74 4.00
N ASP A 175 -2.50 14.54 4.74
CA ASP A 175 -1.03 14.48 4.70
C ASP A 175 -0.48 13.55 5.78
N SER A 176 0.33 12.57 5.37
CA SER A 176 0.96 11.58 6.26
C SER A 176 2.22 12.09 6.96
N THR A 177 2.87 13.14 6.40
CA THR A 177 4.10 13.76 6.92
C THR A 177 3.83 15.21 7.30
N PRO A 178 3.04 15.50 8.35
CA PRO A 178 2.38 16.80 8.53
C PRO A 178 3.33 17.99 8.62
N VAL A 179 4.48 17.86 9.28
CA VAL A 179 5.47 18.93 9.43
C VAL A 179 6.08 19.29 8.07
N TYR A 180 6.55 18.27 7.33
CA TYR A 180 7.11 18.47 6.00
C TYR A 180 6.06 19.01 5.04
N SER A 181 4.87 18.41 5.03
CA SER A 181 3.78 18.79 4.14
C SER A 181 3.34 20.24 4.33
N ALA A 182 3.32 20.76 5.57
CA ALA A 182 3.01 22.17 5.83
C ALA A 182 4.01 23.11 5.13
N VAL A 183 5.30 22.79 5.15
CA VAL A 183 6.34 23.55 4.47
C VAL A 183 6.20 23.42 2.95
N TRP A 184 6.03 22.18 2.45
CA TRP A 184 5.87 21.93 1.02
C TRP A 184 4.64 22.65 0.44
N ARG A 185 3.48 22.53 1.10
CA ARG A 185 2.25 23.20 0.69
C ARG A 185 2.31 24.71 0.75
N THR A 186 3.07 25.27 1.69
CA THR A 186 3.20 26.72 1.82
C THR A 186 4.13 27.30 0.76
N PHE A 187 5.27 26.64 0.46
CA PHE A 187 6.34 27.26 -0.31
C PHE A 187 6.61 26.60 -1.67
N PHE A 188 6.35 25.31 -1.85
CA PHE A 188 6.88 24.55 -2.99
C PHE A 188 5.84 24.01 -3.96
N GLN A 189 4.64 23.62 -3.52
CA GLN A 189 3.62 22.99 -4.38
C GLN A 189 3.25 23.83 -5.62
N TRP A 190 3.40 25.14 -5.56
CA TRP A 190 3.00 26.09 -6.61
C TRP A 190 3.90 26.07 -7.85
N PHE A 191 5.07 25.46 -7.75
CA PHE A 191 6.05 25.45 -8.84
C PHE A 191 5.91 24.25 -9.80
N GLY A 192 4.97 23.33 -9.54
CA GLY A 192 4.80 22.11 -10.31
C GLY A 192 6.02 21.18 -10.21
N GLN A 193 6.03 20.09 -11.00
CA GLN A 193 7.09 19.08 -10.99
C GLN A 193 7.73 18.84 -12.36
N SER A 194 7.09 19.29 -13.45
CA SER A 194 7.54 19.06 -14.83
C SER A 194 8.92 19.64 -15.11
N GLY A 195 9.66 18.99 -16.00
CA GLY A 195 10.98 19.42 -16.48
C GLY A 195 11.94 18.25 -16.58
N ASP A 196 13.07 18.46 -17.25
CA ASP A 196 14.09 17.44 -17.40
C ASP A 196 14.76 17.11 -16.07
N GLY A 197 14.79 15.84 -15.71
CA GLY A 197 15.47 15.33 -14.52
C GLY A 197 16.98 15.50 -14.64
N TRP A 198 17.65 15.79 -13.51
CA TRP A 198 19.11 15.93 -13.44
C TRP A 198 19.69 15.36 -12.13
N ILE A 199 18.84 14.82 -11.28
CA ILE A 199 19.22 14.13 -10.04
C ILE A 199 18.93 12.65 -10.22
N LYS A 200 19.87 11.79 -9.81
CA LYS A 200 19.70 10.34 -9.85
C LYS A 200 18.43 9.89 -9.16
N ASN A 201 17.68 9.02 -9.82
CA ASN A 201 16.50 8.42 -9.24
C ASN A 201 16.90 7.38 -8.19
N LEU A 202 16.70 7.70 -6.92
CA LEU A 202 17.02 6.80 -5.81
C LEU A 202 16.00 5.67 -5.63
N MET A 203 14.82 5.77 -6.27
CA MET A 203 13.77 4.75 -6.21
C MET A 203 13.86 3.72 -7.34
N ALA A 204 14.53 4.08 -8.44
CA ALA A 204 14.76 3.20 -9.58
C ALA A 204 16.13 3.54 -10.19
N THR A 205 17.15 2.76 -9.86
CA THR A 205 18.55 3.06 -10.24
C THR A 205 18.79 3.07 -11.75
N ASP A 206 17.98 2.34 -12.50
CA ASP A 206 18.00 2.30 -13.97
C ASP A 206 16.86 3.15 -14.59
N GLY A 207 16.07 3.82 -13.75
CA GLY A 207 15.07 4.77 -14.18
C GLY A 207 15.66 6.12 -14.59
N PRO A 208 14.88 6.98 -15.24
CA PRO A 208 15.32 8.32 -15.64
C PRO A 208 15.65 9.19 -14.44
N ASP A 209 16.57 10.15 -14.63
CA ASP A 209 16.86 11.16 -13.63
C ASP A 209 15.60 11.99 -13.30
N VAL A 210 15.51 12.50 -12.07
CA VAL A 210 14.34 13.25 -11.57
C VAL A 210 14.67 14.70 -11.27
N THR A 211 13.65 15.57 -11.21
CA THR A 211 13.82 16.97 -10.79
C THR A 211 13.84 17.09 -9.26
N VAL A 212 14.43 18.16 -8.73
CA VAL A 212 14.33 18.49 -7.29
C VAL A 212 12.88 18.61 -6.84
N ARG A 213 12.02 19.20 -7.70
CA ARG A 213 10.60 19.41 -7.37
C ARG A 213 9.83 18.09 -7.26
N SER A 214 10.17 17.10 -8.09
CA SER A 214 9.64 15.74 -7.99
C SER A 214 10.06 15.07 -6.69
N TYR A 215 11.32 15.22 -6.26
CA TYR A 215 11.72 14.76 -4.93
C TYR A 215 10.98 15.45 -3.79
N LEU A 216 10.76 16.77 -3.90
CA LEU A 216 9.97 17.49 -2.90
C LEU A 216 8.52 16.99 -2.84
N LYS A 217 7.92 16.62 -3.98
CA LYS A 217 6.60 15.99 -3.99
C LYS A 217 6.62 14.59 -3.38
N LEU A 218 7.60 13.76 -3.77
CA LEU A 218 7.80 12.42 -3.23
C LEU A 218 7.87 12.41 -1.70
N LEU A 219 8.56 13.38 -1.09
CA LEU A 219 8.69 13.47 0.37
C LEU A 219 7.37 13.77 1.11
N ASN A 220 6.32 14.14 0.39
CA ASN A 220 4.97 14.22 0.94
C ASN A 220 4.38 12.82 1.25
N VAL A 221 4.95 11.80 0.67
CA VAL A 221 4.74 10.35 0.88
C VAL A 221 3.26 9.98 0.96
N LYS A 222 2.55 10.19 -0.14
CA LYS A 222 1.19 9.71 -0.39
C LYS A 222 1.16 8.95 -1.68
N ALA A 223 0.29 7.96 -1.77
CA ALA A 223 0.18 7.13 -2.96
C ALA A 223 -1.26 6.65 -3.20
N ASN A 224 -1.57 6.41 -4.46
CA ASN A 224 -2.59 5.46 -4.83
C ASN A 224 -1.99 4.05 -4.79
N HIS A 225 -2.23 3.34 -3.67
CA HIS A 225 -1.62 2.04 -3.43
C HIS A 225 -2.56 0.87 -3.77
N ARG A 226 -3.68 1.13 -4.44
CA ARG A 226 -4.64 0.10 -4.88
C ARG A 226 -4.05 -0.82 -5.94
N LYS A 227 -4.59 -2.04 -6.03
CA LYS A 227 -4.21 -3.05 -7.02
C LYS A 227 -5.44 -3.85 -7.41
N VAL A 228 -6.08 -3.43 -8.49
CA VAL A 228 -7.34 -3.97 -8.97
C VAL A 228 -7.28 -4.18 -10.49
N VAL A 229 -7.80 -5.31 -10.94
CA VAL A 229 -8.12 -5.56 -12.36
C VAL A 229 -9.56 -6.01 -12.42
N VAL A 230 -10.40 -5.29 -13.18
CA VAL A 230 -11.85 -5.49 -13.23
C VAL A 230 -12.31 -5.60 -14.68
N SER A 231 -13.19 -6.56 -14.94
CA SER A 231 -14.00 -6.65 -16.15
C SER A 231 -15.50 -6.74 -15.78
N GLU A 232 -16.38 -6.81 -16.77
CA GLU A 232 -17.80 -7.07 -16.52
C GLU A 232 -18.07 -8.46 -15.93
N LYS A 233 -17.09 -9.38 -16.01
CA LYS A 233 -17.25 -10.77 -15.56
C LYS A 233 -16.71 -10.98 -14.15
N THR A 234 -15.58 -10.36 -13.83
CA THR A 234 -14.85 -10.63 -12.58
C THR A 234 -13.94 -9.47 -12.20
N ALA A 235 -13.54 -9.45 -10.92
CA ALA A 235 -12.56 -8.52 -10.40
C ALA A 235 -11.54 -9.24 -9.52
N ILE A 236 -10.27 -8.82 -9.61
CA ILE A 236 -9.18 -9.21 -8.68
C ILE A 236 -8.84 -8.03 -7.79
N VAL A 237 -8.78 -8.28 -6.47
CA VAL A 237 -8.21 -7.42 -5.44
C VAL A 237 -6.92 -8.07 -4.95
N SER A 238 -5.78 -7.38 -5.08
CA SER A 238 -4.45 -8.01 -4.91
C SER A 238 -3.51 -7.21 -4.02
N SER A 239 -2.50 -7.88 -3.49
CA SER A 239 -1.31 -7.26 -2.93
C SER A 239 -0.23 -7.00 -3.99
N GLY A 240 -0.25 -7.70 -5.12
CA GLY A 240 0.76 -7.70 -6.17
C GLY A 240 0.68 -6.52 -7.13
N ASN A 241 1.84 -6.04 -7.59
CA ASN A 241 1.95 -5.03 -8.64
C ASN A 241 2.32 -5.67 -9.98
N ILE A 242 1.83 -5.08 -11.08
CA ILE A 242 2.29 -5.42 -12.44
C ILE A 242 3.53 -4.56 -12.74
N HIS A 243 4.65 -4.94 -12.12
CA HIS A 243 5.90 -4.21 -12.14
C HIS A 243 7.06 -5.19 -12.23
N ASP A 244 7.97 -5.03 -13.20
CA ASP A 244 8.99 -6.01 -13.51
C ASP A 244 9.84 -6.37 -12.28
N ALA A 245 10.35 -5.38 -11.54
CA ALA A 245 11.18 -5.62 -10.36
C ALA A 245 10.40 -6.22 -9.16
N SER A 246 9.09 -6.34 -9.24
CA SER A 246 8.23 -6.98 -8.22
C SER A 246 7.67 -8.33 -8.69
N ALA A 247 8.05 -8.80 -9.88
CA ALA A 247 7.44 -9.98 -10.49
C ALA A 247 7.64 -11.28 -9.67
N TYR A 248 8.69 -11.32 -8.86
CA TYR A 248 8.99 -12.46 -8.00
C TYR A 248 8.58 -12.27 -6.54
N HIS A 249 7.86 -11.19 -6.19
CA HIS A 249 7.37 -11.03 -4.82
C HIS A 249 6.31 -12.07 -4.50
N SER A 250 6.30 -12.54 -3.25
CA SER A 250 5.22 -13.40 -2.74
C SER A 250 4.00 -12.55 -2.40
N ASN A 251 2.91 -12.77 -3.11
CA ASN A 251 1.69 -11.95 -3.05
C ASN A 251 0.44 -12.80 -2.80
N ILE A 252 -0.66 -12.13 -2.48
CA ILE A 252 -2.00 -12.72 -2.46
C ILE A 252 -2.99 -11.93 -3.33
N ALA A 253 -4.04 -12.60 -3.78
CA ALA A 253 -5.17 -11.96 -4.41
C ALA A 253 -6.47 -12.75 -4.16
N PHE A 254 -7.58 -12.01 -4.28
CA PHE A 254 -8.93 -12.56 -4.24
C PHE A 254 -9.65 -12.21 -5.52
N GLU A 255 -10.19 -13.24 -6.18
CA GLU A 255 -11.05 -13.04 -7.34
C GLU A 255 -12.52 -13.16 -6.93
N VAL A 256 -13.32 -12.19 -7.35
CA VAL A 256 -14.74 -12.07 -7.01
C VAL A 256 -15.58 -11.79 -8.24
N THR A 257 -16.86 -12.18 -8.18
CA THR A 257 -17.84 -11.95 -9.24
C THR A 257 -19.12 -11.33 -8.65
N GLY A 258 -20.00 -10.87 -9.52
CA GLY A 258 -21.32 -10.42 -9.12
C GLY A 258 -21.42 -8.96 -8.70
N PRO A 259 -22.44 -8.58 -7.89
CA PRO A 259 -22.77 -7.17 -7.63
C PRO A 259 -21.63 -6.33 -7.05
N ILE A 260 -20.70 -6.92 -6.32
CA ILE A 260 -19.53 -6.25 -5.72
C ILE A 260 -18.64 -5.55 -6.77
N ILE A 261 -18.67 -6.01 -8.04
CA ILE A 261 -17.98 -5.32 -9.15
C ILE A 261 -18.47 -3.87 -9.28
N GLY A 262 -19.77 -3.63 -9.09
CA GLY A 262 -20.33 -2.29 -9.11
C GLY A 262 -19.78 -1.39 -8.01
N ASP A 263 -19.55 -1.94 -6.81
CA ASP A 263 -18.97 -1.20 -5.68
C ASP A 263 -17.48 -0.91 -5.90
N ILE A 264 -16.75 -1.85 -6.48
CA ILE A 264 -15.36 -1.63 -6.88
C ILE A 264 -15.29 -0.48 -7.88
N LEU A 265 -16.10 -0.51 -8.94
CA LEU A 265 -16.17 0.57 -9.94
C LEU A 265 -16.59 1.91 -9.31
N GLN A 266 -17.54 1.91 -8.37
CA GLN A 266 -17.94 3.13 -7.65
C GLN A 266 -16.77 3.71 -6.84
N SER A 267 -15.97 2.87 -6.22
CA SER A 267 -14.79 3.30 -5.49
C SER A 267 -13.72 3.85 -6.44
N GLU A 268 -13.53 3.24 -7.62
CA GLU A 268 -12.61 3.76 -8.64
C GLU A 268 -13.13 5.05 -9.28
N GLN A 269 -14.45 5.27 -9.35
CA GLN A 269 -15.00 6.56 -9.75
C GLN A 269 -14.55 7.69 -8.82
N ALA A 270 -14.50 7.44 -7.50
CA ALA A 270 -14.01 8.44 -6.56
C ALA A 270 -12.52 8.78 -6.77
N VAL A 271 -11.70 7.80 -7.20
CA VAL A 271 -10.30 8.04 -7.61
C VAL A 271 -10.23 8.90 -8.86
N LEU A 272 -11.07 8.62 -9.87
CA LEU A 272 -11.16 9.44 -11.08
C LEU A 272 -11.61 10.88 -10.76
N ASP A 273 -12.61 11.03 -9.88
CA ASP A 273 -13.17 12.34 -9.51
C ASP A 273 -12.11 13.26 -8.88
N ILE A 274 -11.23 12.73 -8.02
CA ILE A 274 -10.14 13.53 -7.45
C ILE A 274 -8.98 13.78 -8.42
N SER A 275 -8.91 13.00 -9.50
CA SER A 275 -7.80 13.03 -10.46
C SER A 275 -8.15 13.79 -11.75
N GLY A 276 -9.32 14.44 -11.79
CA GLY A 276 -9.82 15.13 -12.99
C GLY A 276 -10.14 14.17 -14.14
N GLY A 277 -10.30 12.89 -13.85
CA GLY A 277 -10.58 11.82 -14.81
C GLY A 277 -12.03 11.73 -15.22
N GLY A 278 -12.38 10.80 -16.10
CA GLY A 278 -13.69 10.64 -16.72
C GLY A 278 -14.69 9.88 -15.86
N LYS A 279 -15.43 8.99 -16.50
CA LYS A 279 -16.47 8.18 -15.87
C LYS A 279 -16.15 6.70 -16.07
N VAL A 280 -16.13 5.94 -14.97
CA VAL A 280 -15.93 4.47 -15.03
C VAL A 280 -16.96 3.80 -15.94
N PRO A 281 -16.62 2.63 -16.51
CA PRO A 281 -17.55 1.84 -17.31
C PRO A 281 -18.86 1.56 -16.58
N ALA A 282 -19.96 1.56 -17.32
CA ALA A 282 -21.25 1.17 -16.77
C ALA A 282 -21.29 -0.33 -16.51
N TYR A 283 -21.73 -0.72 -15.32
CA TYR A 283 -21.90 -2.11 -14.94
C TYR A 283 -23.31 -2.39 -14.47
N THR A 284 -23.86 -3.51 -14.94
CA THR A 284 -25.14 -4.03 -14.45
C THR A 284 -24.92 -5.47 -14.03
N ALA A 285 -25.13 -5.75 -12.75
CA ALA A 285 -24.97 -7.10 -12.25
C ALA A 285 -25.91 -8.07 -12.95
N PRO A 286 -25.46 -9.26 -13.35
CA PRO A 286 -26.32 -10.29 -13.91
C PRO A 286 -27.47 -10.64 -12.95
N SER A 287 -28.67 -10.76 -13.46
CA SER A 287 -29.89 -11.06 -12.68
C SER A 287 -29.88 -12.45 -12.02
N SER A 288 -28.99 -13.34 -12.47
CA SER A 288 -28.78 -14.68 -11.88
C SER A 288 -27.97 -14.69 -10.58
N ASN A 289 -27.31 -13.59 -10.23
CA ASN A 289 -26.56 -13.48 -8.97
C ASN A 289 -27.52 -13.19 -7.81
N SER A 290 -28.27 -14.24 -7.41
CA SER A 290 -29.04 -14.17 -6.18
C SER A 290 -28.05 -14.07 -5.01
N ASN A 291 -28.31 -13.16 -4.09
CA ASN A 291 -27.54 -12.97 -2.83
C ASN A 291 -27.76 -14.19 -1.90
N THR A 292 -27.39 -15.40 -2.33
CA THR A 292 -27.78 -16.68 -1.71
C THR A 292 -26.61 -17.60 -1.32
N GLY A 293 -25.38 -17.31 -1.72
CA GLY A 293 -24.22 -18.15 -1.42
C GLY A 293 -23.87 -18.23 0.08
N ASP A 294 -22.98 -19.16 0.41
CA ASP A 294 -22.53 -19.40 1.78
C ASP A 294 -21.43 -18.41 2.22
N LEU A 295 -20.70 -17.82 1.28
CA LEU A 295 -19.69 -16.80 1.57
C LEU A 295 -20.32 -15.43 1.64
N ARG A 296 -19.86 -14.62 2.61
CA ARG A 296 -20.22 -13.20 2.74
C ARG A 296 -19.00 -12.35 2.44
N ILE A 297 -19.14 -11.36 1.56
CA ILE A 297 -18.04 -10.52 1.12
C ILE A 297 -18.39 -9.04 1.25
N ARG A 298 -17.36 -8.23 1.55
CA ARG A 298 -17.40 -6.76 1.51
C ARG A 298 -16.11 -6.23 0.89
N TYR A 299 -16.24 -5.19 0.07
CA TYR A 299 -15.11 -4.43 -0.43
C TYR A 299 -14.86 -3.23 0.47
N LEU A 300 -13.61 -3.05 0.89
CA LEU A 300 -13.21 -2.04 1.87
C LEU A 300 -12.07 -1.20 1.30
N THR A 301 -12.11 0.10 1.55
CA THR A 301 -11.05 1.00 1.13
C THR A 301 -10.55 1.87 2.29
N GLU A 302 -9.29 2.27 2.25
CA GLU A 302 -8.64 3.21 3.18
C GLU A 302 -8.93 2.89 4.66
N GLY A 303 -9.43 3.87 5.43
CA GLY A 303 -9.73 3.72 6.86
C GLY A 303 -10.78 2.65 7.19
N LYS A 304 -11.62 2.23 6.23
CA LYS A 304 -12.57 1.12 6.44
C LYS A 304 -11.87 -0.21 6.63
N VAL A 305 -10.71 -0.39 5.98
CA VAL A 305 -9.85 -1.56 6.22
C VAL A 305 -9.38 -1.58 7.68
N ASN A 306 -8.91 -0.44 8.21
CA ASN A 306 -8.49 -0.34 9.62
C ASN A 306 -9.62 -0.68 10.59
N ASP A 307 -10.83 -0.17 10.33
CA ASP A 307 -11.99 -0.41 11.18
C ASP A 307 -12.33 -1.91 11.20
N ALA A 308 -12.33 -2.58 10.05
CA ALA A 308 -12.60 -4.01 9.93
C ALA A 308 -11.51 -4.86 10.58
N VAL A 309 -10.22 -4.59 10.32
CA VAL A 309 -9.10 -5.30 10.93
C VAL A 309 -9.15 -5.23 12.46
N LEU A 310 -9.34 -4.03 13.01
CA LEU A 310 -9.43 -3.85 14.45
C LEU A 310 -10.67 -4.52 15.03
N HIS A 311 -11.80 -4.48 14.32
CA HIS A 311 -13.03 -5.18 14.73
C HIS A 311 -12.77 -6.68 14.89
N GLU A 312 -12.22 -7.33 13.86
CA GLU A 312 -12.01 -8.78 13.88
C GLU A 312 -10.97 -9.21 14.94
N ILE A 313 -9.86 -8.50 15.06
CA ILE A 313 -8.85 -8.81 16.09
C ILE A 313 -9.43 -8.61 17.50
N ASN A 314 -10.25 -7.58 17.71
CA ASN A 314 -10.86 -7.32 19.02
C ASN A 314 -11.94 -8.34 19.40
N GLN A 315 -12.57 -9.02 18.44
CA GLN A 315 -13.54 -10.09 18.68
C GLN A 315 -12.86 -11.44 18.94
N ALA A 316 -11.61 -11.60 18.52
CA ALA A 316 -10.88 -12.87 18.70
C ALA A 316 -10.65 -13.19 20.18
N GLY A 317 -10.81 -14.46 20.57
CA GLY A 317 -10.74 -14.93 21.94
C GLY A 317 -10.21 -16.36 22.05
N LYS A 318 -10.50 -16.95 23.22
CA LYS A 318 -10.02 -18.32 23.53
C LYS A 318 -10.60 -19.35 22.56
N GLY A 319 -9.70 -20.12 21.96
CA GLY A 319 -10.02 -21.16 20.99
C GLY A 319 -9.97 -20.71 19.54
N ASP A 320 -9.85 -19.39 19.31
CA ASP A 320 -9.62 -18.85 17.97
C ASP A 320 -8.12 -18.85 17.64
N THR A 321 -7.79 -19.02 16.36
CA THR A 321 -6.44 -18.87 15.84
C THR A 321 -6.40 -17.71 14.84
N LEU A 322 -5.52 -16.75 15.09
CA LEU A 322 -5.26 -15.63 14.17
C LEU A 322 -3.94 -15.84 13.44
N TRP A 323 -4.02 -15.94 12.13
CA TRP A 323 -2.87 -15.90 11.23
C TRP A 323 -2.72 -14.51 10.61
N MET A 324 -1.49 -14.06 10.46
CA MET A 324 -1.19 -12.82 9.75
C MET A 324 0.04 -13.01 8.85
N GLY A 325 -0.12 -12.74 7.55
CA GLY A 325 0.98 -12.63 6.60
C GLY A 325 1.16 -11.16 6.20
N MET A 326 2.35 -10.57 6.48
CA MET A 326 2.46 -9.12 6.34
C MET A 326 3.83 -8.62 5.91
N PHE A 327 3.82 -7.74 4.89
CA PHE A 327 5.02 -7.02 4.45
C PHE A 327 5.45 -5.93 5.44
N TYR A 328 4.53 -5.03 5.88
CA TYR A 328 4.82 -4.02 6.91
C TYR A 328 3.77 -4.01 8.02
N VAL A 329 4.23 -4.10 9.27
CA VAL A 329 3.41 -3.95 10.47
C VAL A 329 4.00 -2.85 11.36
N ALA A 330 3.26 -1.75 11.53
CA ALA A 330 3.73 -0.59 12.29
C ALA A 330 2.59 0.19 12.98
N SER A 331 1.33 -0.21 12.79
CA SER A 331 0.18 0.46 13.40
C SER A 331 0.11 0.19 14.91
N PRO A 332 0.28 1.20 15.77
CA PRO A 332 0.21 1.00 17.22
C PRO A 332 -1.12 0.39 17.69
N LYS A 333 -2.23 0.74 17.03
CA LYS A 333 -3.56 0.20 17.34
C LYS A 333 -3.65 -1.31 17.05
N VAL A 334 -3.07 -1.75 15.92
CA VAL A 334 -3.03 -3.18 15.56
C VAL A 334 -2.13 -3.94 16.53
N LEU A 335 -0.95 -3.40 16.86
CA LEU A 335 -0.06 -4.05 17.84
C LEU A 335 -0.72 -4.21 19.20
N GLU A 336 -1.41 -3.19 19.69
CA GLU A 336 -2.17 -3.24 20.94
C GLU A 336 -3.31 -4.27 20.86
N ALA A 337 -4.09 -4.28 19.78
CA ALA A 337 -5.17 -5.24 19.57
C ALA A 337 -4.67 -6.69 19.56
N LEU A 338 -3.52 -6.98 18.92
CA LEU A 338 -2.88 -8.31 18.94
C LEU A 338 -2.46 -8.72 20.36
N LEU A 339 -1.83 -7.83 21.11
CA LEU A 339 -1.43 -8.10 22.50
C LEU A 339 -2.65 -8.38 23.40
N GLU A 340 -3.74 -7.63 23.24
CA GLU A 340 -4.98 -7.86 23.99
C GLU A 340 -5.67 -9.17 23.54
N ALA A 341 -5.67 -9.51 22.25
CA ALA A 341 -6.19 -10.80 21.77
C ALA A 341 -5.40 -12.00 22.36
N ALA A 342 -4.07 -11.89 22.40
CA ALA A 342 -3.22 -12.93 23.04
C ALA A 342 -3.53 -13.09 24.53
N LYS A 343 -3.83 -11.99 25.27
CA LYS A 343 -4.26 -12.04 26.67
C LYS A 343 -5.63 -12.72 26.83
N ARG A 344 -6.54 -12.55 25.86
CA ARG A 344 -7.84 -13.23 25.84
C ARG A 344 -7.74 -14.72 25.52
N GLY A 345 -6.55 -15.20 25.10
CA GLY A 345 -6.28 -16.60 24.81
C GLY A 345 -6.44 -16.97 23.33
N THR A 346 -6.43 -16.01 22.43
CA THR A 346 -6.30 -16.24 20.98
C THR A 346 -4.91 -16.79 20.70
N GLU A 347 -4.80 -17.85 19.93
CA GLU A 347 -3.54 -18.31 19.34
C GLU A 347 -3.16 -17.38 18.19
N ILE A 348 -1.95 -16.79 18.21
CA ILE A 348 -1.54 -15.82 17.20
C ILE A 348 -0.24 -16.26 16.55
N ARG A 349 -0.26 -16.36 15.22
CA ARG A 349 0.87 -16.76 14.38
C ARG A 349 1.10 -15.71 13.28
N LEU A 350 2.28 -15.11 13.28
CA LEU A 350 2.65 -14.06 12.32
C LEU A 350 3.76 -14.57 11.40
N VAL A 351 3.56 -14.46 10.08
CA VAL A 351 4.61 -14.59 9.07
C VAL A 351 4.90 -13.20 8.55
N LEU A 352 6.11 -12.71 8.81
CA LEU A 352 6.51 -11.34 8.51
C LEU A 352 7.65 -11.29 7.51
N ASP A 353 7.63 -10.31 6.62
CA ASP A 353 8.80 -9.95 5.83
C ASP A 353 9.91 -9.40 6.75
N PRO A 354 11.18 -9.84 6.63
CA PRO A 354 12.27 -9.35 7.46
C PRO A 354 12.68 -7.90 7.15
N ASN A 355 12.09 -7.28 6.13
CA ASN A 355 12.35 -5.93 5.63
C ASN A 355 13.83 -5.69 5.30
N GLU A 356 14.41 -6.63 4.59
CA GLU A 356 15.79 -6.52 4.09
C GLU A 356 15.90 -5.75 2.79
N ASN A 357 14.84 -5.77 1.99
CA ASN A 357 14.82 -5.17 0.66
C ASN A 357 13.54 -4.37 0.43
N ALA A 358 13.67 -3.17 -0.10
CA ALA A 358 12.55 -2.41 -0.65
C ALA A 358 13.06 -1.44 -1.72
N PHE A 359 12.30 -1.30 -2.83
CA PHE A 359 12.65 -0.45 -3.96
C PHE A 359 14.07 -0.72 -4.50
N GLY A 360 14.47 -1.99 -4.56
CA GLY A 360 15.79 -2.42 -5.03
C GLY A 360 16.98 -2.00 -4.16
N GLN A 361 16.74 -1.60 -2.91
CA GLN A 361 17.77 -1.20 -1.95
C GLN A 361 17.70 -2.08 -0.71
N GLU A 362 18.88 -2.39 -0.16
CA GLU A 362 18.98 -3.02 1.15
C GLU A 362 18.41 -2.10 2.23
N LYS A 363 17.65 -2.69 3.14
CA LYS A 363 17.00 -2.03 4.28
C LYS A 363 17.52 -2.64 5.58
N ILE A 364 17.26 -1.92 6.67
CA ILE A 364 17.80 -2.30 7.99
C ILE A 364 16.78 -3.07 8.86
N GLY A 365 15.72 -3.59 8.25
CA GLY A 365 14.71 -4.40 8.94
C GLY A 365 13.62 -3.60 9.70
N ILE A 366 13.48 -2.31 9.42
CA ILE A 366 12.42 -1.47 9.99
C ILE A 366 11.23 -1.44 9.02
N PRO A 367 9.98 -1.60 9.48
CA PRO A 367 9.53 -1.65 10.87
C PRO A 367 9.48 -3.04 11.52
N ASN A 368 9.50 -4.15 10.75
CA ASN A 368 9.07 -5.44 11.27
C ASN A 368 10.00 -6.02 12.36
N ARG A 369 11.32 -5.90 12.24
CA ARG A 369 12.23 -6.49 13.25
C ARG A 369 12.03 -5.90 14.66
N PRO A 370 12.00 -4.57 14.87
CA PRO A 370 11.69 -4.03 16.19
C PRO A 370 10.25 -4.32 16.65
N VAL A 371 9.29 -4.38 15.73
CA VAL A 371 7.89 -4.73 16.04
C VAL A 371 7.77 -6.18 16.49
N ALA A 372 8.41 -7.13 15.80
CA ALA A 372 8.40 -8.53 16.16
C ALA A 372 9.00 -8.75 17.56
N ALA A 373 10.14 -8.12 17.86
CA ALA A 373 10.73 -8.17 19.19
C ALA A 373 9.78 -7.60 20.27
N GLU A 374 9.15 -6.44 20.01
CA GLU A 374 8.19 -5.83 20.94
C GLU A 374 6.96 -6.72 21.18
N LEU A 375 6.39 -7.35 20.14
CA LEU A 375 5.25 -8.25 20.27
C LEU A 375 5.62 -9.53 21.02
N HIS A 376 6.77 -10.14 20.70
CA HIS A 376 7.25 -11.32 21.38
C HIS A 376 7.46 -11.06 22.88
N ASP A 377 8.21 -10.02 23.21
CA ASP A 377 8.54 -9.68 24.60
C ASP A 377 7.29 -9.32 25.43
N LYS A 378 6.40 -8.48 24.89
CA LYS A 378 5.21 -8.03 25.61
C LYS A 378 4.12 -9.10 25.72
N SER A 379 4.14 -10.13 24.89
CA SER A 379 3.23 -11.26 24.98
C SER A 379 3.77 -12.42 25.79
N ASP A 380 4.98 -12.33 26.37
CA ASP A 380 5.69 -13.44 27.01
C ASP A 380 5.82 -14.66 26.07
N GLY A 381 6.10 -14.40 24.77
CA GLY A 381 6.23 -15.41 23.72
C GLY A 381 4.92 -16.07 23.27
N LYS A 382 3.76 -15.57 23.70
CA LYS A 382 2.45 -16.12 23.27
C LYS A 382 2.11 -15.79 21.83
N ILE A 383 2.58 -14.67 21.31
CA ILE A 383 2.51 -14.35 19.88
C ILE A 383 3.71 -15.02 19.21
N GLN A 384 3.43 -16.02 18.37
CA GLN A 384 4.44 -16.75 17.64
C GLN A 384 4.75 -16.02 16.33
N ILE A 385 6.04 -15.88 15.99
CA ILE A 385 6.47 -15.11 14.82
C ILE A 385 7.53 -15.90 14.07
N ARG A 386 7.37 -15.96 12.75
CA ARG A 386 8.36 -16.49 11.82
C ARG A 386 8.65 -15.45 10.73
N TRP A 387 9.86 -15.45 10.23
CA TRP A 387 10.25 -14.61 9.10
C TRP A 387 10.03 -15.39 7.81
N TYR A 388 9.43 -14.75 6.80
CA TYR A 388 9.46 -15.34 5.47
C TYR A 388 10.90 -15.36 4.95
N ASN A 389 11.33 -16.46 4.35
CA ASN A 389 12.71 -16.67 3.89
C ASN A 389 12.93 -15.98 2.55
N THR A 390 13.14 -14.65 2.58
CA THR A 390 13.40 -13.82 1.40
C THR A 390 14.88 -13.83 1.03
N THR A 391 15.19 -13.73 -0.26
CA THR A 391 16.56 -13.53 -0.76
C THR A 391 16.78 -12.10 -1.28
N LYS A 392 16.01 -11.67 -2.28
CA LYS A 392 16.00 -10.29 -2.83
C LYS A 392 14.59 -9.78 -3.10
N GLU A 393 13.65 -10.70 -3.21
CA GLU A 393 12.23 -10.43 -3.32
C GLU A 393 11.64 -10.07 -1.95
N GLN A 394 10.34 -9.79 -1.93
CA GLN A 394 9.59 -9.43 -0.71
C GLN A 394 8.49 -10.46 -0.46
N TYR A 395 8.25 -10.74 0.81
CA TYR A 395 6.98 -11.31 1.23
C TYR A 395 5.94 -10.19 1.29
N HIS A 396 5.41 -9.86 0.10
CA HIS A 396 4.56 -8.70 -0.09
C HIS A 396 3.08 -8.97 0.20
N THR A 397 2.80 -10.05 0.90
CA THR A 397 1.47 -10.41 1.40
C THR A 397 0.94 -9.38 2.40
N LYS A 398 -0.37 -9.14 2.38
CA LYS A 398 -1.10 -8.35 3.36
C LYS A 398 -2.44 -9.03 3.61
N MET A 399 -2.47 -9.89 4.63
CA MET A 399 -3.64 -10.70 4.93
C MET A 399 -3.71 -11.10 6.40
N ILE A 400 -4.91 -11.07 6.97
CA ILE A 400 -5.24 -11.78 8.21
C ILE A 400 -6.24 -12.89 7.90
N TYR A 401 -6.12 -13.98 8.64
CA TYR A 401 -7.06 -15.08 8.67
C TYR A 401 -7.39 -15.43 10.11
N LEU A 402 -8.64 -15.24 10.50
CA LEU A 402 -9.16 -15.59 11.82
C LEU A 402 -9.98 -16.87 11.73
N ALA A 403 -9.36 -17.99 12.11
CA ALA A 403 -10.02 -19.28 12.27
C ALA A 403 -10.74 -19.30 13.61
N LYS A 404 -12.05 -19.07 13.57
CA LYS A 404 -12.89 -19.02 14.78
C LYS A 404 -13.20 -20.41 15.29
N ALA A 405 -13.23 -20.57 16.61
CA ALA A 405 -13.65 -21.82 17.25
C ALA A 405 -15.11 -22.20 16.92
N THR A 406 -15.92 -21.22 16.59
CA THR A 406 -17.33 -21.40 16.22
C THR A 406 -17.75 -20.37 15.17
N GLY A 407 -18.58 -20.81 14.21
CA GLY A 407 -19.11 -19.95 13.14
C GLY A 407 -18.15 -19.80 11.97
N ASP A 408 -18.39 -18.79 11.14
CA ASP A 408 -17.62 -18.53 9.94
C ASP A 408 -16.20 -18.03 10.30
N HIS A 409 -15.23 -18.50 9.54
CA HIS A 409 -13.88 -17.96 9.55
C HIS A 409 -13.83 -16.66 8.77
N ILE A 410 -12.92 -15.76 9.16
CA ILE A 410 -12.79 -14.44 8.53
C ILE A 410 -11.43 -14.33 7.84
N VAL A 411 -11.44 -13.85 6.61
CA VAL A 411 -10.23 -13.45 5.86
C VAL A 411 -10.37 -11.97 5.49
N LEU A 412 -9.30 -11.22 5.64
CA LEU A 412 -9.23 -9.84 5.19
C LEU A 412 -7.85 -9.61 4.59
N GLY A 413 -7.80 -9.09 3.36
CA GLY A 413 -6.54 -8.84 2.69
C GLY A 413 -6.70 -8.11 1.37
N GLY A 414 -5.57 -7.59 0.87
CA GLY A 414 -5.48 -6.80 -0.35
C GLY A 414 -4.21 -5.98 -0.41
N SER A 415 -4.33 -4.66 -0.63
CA SER A 415 -3.18 -3.78 -0.79
C SER A 415 -2.61 -3.24 0.53
N THR A 416 -3.39 -3.26 1.62
CA THR A 416 -3.15 -2.46 2.83
C THR A 416 -2.06 -3.02 3.72
N ASN A 417 -0.92 -2.33 3.82
CA ASN A 417 0.04 -2.56 4.89
C ASN A 417 -0.52 -2.08 6.24
N PHE A 418 -0.20 -2.78 7.33
CA PHE A 418 -0.68 -2.38 8.64
C PHE A 418 0.22 -1.30 9.27
N THR A 419 0.29 -0.16 8.59
CA THR A 419 1.02 1.02 9.05
C THR A 419 0.07 2.21 9.23
N PRO A 420 0.43 3.23 10.03
CA PRO A 420 -0.44 4.40 10.18
C PRO A 420 -0.78 5.09 8.86
N ARG A 421 0.12 5.07 7.87
CA ARG A 421 -0.11 5.68 6.56
C ARG A 421 -1.19 4.97 5.78
N ASN A 422 -1.12 3.65 5.71
CA ASN A 422 -2.04 2.84 4.93
C ASN A 422 -3.42 2.71 5.61
N MET A 423 -3.45 2.73 6.96
CA MET A 423 -4.67 2.48 7.74
C MET A 423 -5.44 3.74 8.18
N ASN A 424 -4.89 4.96 8.01
CA ASN A 424 -5.54 6.19 8.51
C ASN A 424 -5.91 7.18 7.40
N ASP A 425 -6.33 6.72 6.23
CA ASP A 425 -6.80 7.54 5.10
C ASP A 425 -5.73 8.48 4.51
N TYR A 426 -4.45 8.10 4.53
CA TYR A 426 -3.39 8.90 3.92
C TYR A 426 -3.01 8.43 2.51
N ASN A 427 -3.15 7.12 2.26
CA ASN A 427 -3.07 6.50 0.94
C ASN A 427 -4.45 6.08 0.47
N LEU A 428 -4.58 5.81 -0.83
CA LEU A 428 -5.66 4.99 -1.36
C LEU A 428 -5.26 3.53 -1.22
N GLU A 429 -6.14 2.73 -0.64
CA GLU A 429 -5.95 1.30 -0.39
C GLU A 429 -7.21 0.52 -0.74
N ASN A 430 -7.10 -0.79 -0.93
CA ASN A 430 -8.25 -1.64 -1.16
C ASN A 430 -8.05 -3.07 -0.66
N ASP A 431 -9.01 -3.58 0.07
CA ASP A 431 -9.01 -4.93 0.61
C ASP A 431 -10.38 -5.59 0.43
N LEU A 432 -10.38 -6.91 0.45
CA LEU A 432 -11.59 -7.72 0.52
C LEU A 432 -11.72 -8.32 1.91
N TRP A 433 -12.90 -8.22 2.52
CA TRP A 433 -13.31 -8.94 3.70
C TRP A 433 -14.19 -10.11 3.28
N VAL A 434 -13.89 -11.33 3.76
CA VAL A 434 -14.63 -12.54 3.45
C VAL A 434 -14.93 -13.29 4.75
N ALA A 435 -16.20 -13.65 4.95
CA ALA A 435 -16.61 -14.64 5.96
C ALA A 435 -17.10 -15.90 5.26
N ALA A 436 -16.56 -17.04 5.65
CA ALA A 436 -16.86 -18.32 5.03
C ALA A 436 -16.90 -19.46 6.05
N PRO A 437 -17.74 -20.50 5.83
CA PRO A 437 -17.74 -21.71 6.66
C PRO A 437 -16.35 -22.36 6.74
N PRO A 438 -15.99 -23.00 7.87
CA PRO A 438 -14.67 -23.60 8.05
C PRO A 438 -14.34 -24.72 7.06
N ASP A 439 -15.34 -25.40 6.52
CA ASP A 439 -15.21 -26.48 5.53
C ASP A 439 -15.35 -26.02 4.07
N ASN A 440 -15.56 -24.73 3.84
CA ASN A 440 -15.60 -24.18 2.51
C ASN A 440 -14.21 -24.23 1.84
N LYS A 441 -14.16 -24.50 0.52
CA LYS A 441 -12.91 -24.57 -0.24
C LYS A 441 -12.03 -23.33 -0.03
N PHE A 442 -12.61 -22.13 -0.08
CA PHE A 442 -11.89 -20.87 0.14
C PHE A 442 -11.18 -20.86 1.51
N THR A 443 -11.87 -21.24 2.58
CA THR A 443 -11.30 -21.29 3.93
C THR A 443 -10.18 -22.32 4.03
N LEU A 444 -10.37 -23.51 3.41
CA LEU A 444 -9.37 -24.57 3.39
C LEU A 444 -8.13 -24.17 2.60
N ASP A 445 -8.27 -23.50 1.48
CA ASP A 445 -7.13 -23.02 0.69
C ASP A 445 -6.28 -22.02 1.48
N ILE A 446 -6.90 -21.07 2.20
CA ILE A 446 -6.22 -20.12 3.09
C ILE A 446 -5.50 -20.84 4.25
N ALA A 447 -6.19 -21.77 4.90
CA ALA A 447 -5.61 -22.56 5.98
C ALA A 447 -4.39 -23.36 5.49
N ASN A 448 -4.51 -24.03 4.34
CA ASN A 448 -3.42 -24.80 3.74
C ASN A 448 -2.23 -23.91 3.34
N TYR A 449 -2.49 -22.69 2.82
CA TYR A 449 -1.45 -21.72 2.51
C TYR A 449 -0.64 -21.38 3.77
N PHE A 450 -1.28 -20.99 4.87
CA PHE A 450 -0.57 -20.65 6.10
C PHE A 450 0.13 -21.85 6.73
N GLU A 451 -0.52 -23.00 6.80
CA GLU A 451 0.09 -24.22 7.35
C GLU A 451 1.30 -24.70 6.52
N ARG A 452 1.24 -24.59 5.18
CA ARG A 452 2.34 -24.94 4.29
C ARG A 452 3.58 -24.10 4.58
N ILE A 453 3.42 -22.76 4.60
CA ILE A 453 4.57 -21.86 4.79
C ILE A 453 5.08 -21.84 6.23
N TRP A 454 4.20 -22.00 7.22
CA TRP A 454 4.56 -22.03 8.63
C TRP A 454 5.37 -23.27 9.00
N ASN A 455 4.93 -24.42 8.53
CA ASN A 455 5.55 -25.70 8.88
C ASN A 455 6.69 -26.10 7.94
N ASN A 456 6.98 -25.31 6.90
CA ASN A 456 8.00 -25.64 5.90
C ASN A 456 7.76 -27.03 5.28
N ASN A 457 6.53 -27.33 4.86
CA ASN A 457 6.10 -28.71 4.52
C ASN A 457 6.89 -29.30 3.34
N ASP A 458 7.25 -28.51 2.35
CA ASP A 458 7.87 -28.94 1.09
C ASP A 458 9.07 -28.07 0.67
N ALA A 459 9.30 -26.94 1.38
CA ALA A 459 10.45 -26.05 1.20
C ALA A 459 10.70 -25.25 2.48
N GLU A 460 11.81 -24.49 2.53
CA GLU A 460 12.11 -23.62 3.66
C GLU A 460 11.50 -22.21 3.44
N PHE A 461 10.17 -22.12 3.57
CA PHE A 461 9.43 -20.87 3.40
C PHE A 461 9.66 -19.85 4.50
N THR A 462 9.90 -20.33 5.73
CA THR A 462 10.02 -19.45 6.89
C THR A 462 11.18 -19.85 7.80
N LEU A 463 11.78 -18.82 8.41
CA LEU A 463 12.87 -18.91 9.37
C LEU A 463 12.37 -18.60 10.79
N ASP A 464 13.09 -19.07 11.79
CA ASP A 464 12.76 -18.79 13.20
C ASP A 464 12.99 -17.32 13.57
N LEU A 465 12.28 -16.87 14.60
CA LEU A 465 12.36 -15.46 15.05
C LEU A 465 13.80 -15.02 15.35
N ASP A 466 14.63 -15.92 15.88
CA ASP A 466 15.99 -15.63 16.33
C ASP A 466 16.96 -15.32 15.19
N GLU A 467 16.65 -15.69 13.93
CA GLU A 467 17.51 -15.46 12.76
C GLU A 467 17.84 -13.97 12.57
N PHE A 468 16.91 -13.09 12.87
CA PHE A 468 17.09 -11.64 12.75
C PHE A 468 17.16 -10.91 14.09
N GLN A 469 17.46 -11.61 15.18
CA GLN A 469 17.73 -11.00 16.49
C GLN A 469 19.14 -10.40 16.53
N GLU A 470 19.23 -9.10 16.31
CA GLU A 470 20.47 -8.37 16.35
C GLU A 470 20.64 -7.58 17.65
N LYS A 471 21.90 -7.37 18.09
CA LYS A 471 22.22 -6.46 19.21
C LYS A 471 21.72 -5.03 18.99
N THR A 472 21.47 -4.65 17.72
CA THR A 472 21.00 -3.31 17.31
C THR A 472 19.48 -3.18 17.30
N THR A 473 18.72 -4.24 17.56
CA THR A 473 17.23 -4.22 17.53
C THR A 473 16.65 -3.15 18.45
N PHE A 474 17.21 -2.92 19.62
CA PHE A 474 16.80 -1.86 20.53
C PHE A 474 16.98 -0.45 19.92
N LEU A 475 18.11 -0.18 19.28
CA LEU A 475 18.35 1.11 18.60
C LEU A 475 17.43 1.30 17.39
N LYS A 476 17.19 0.22 16.64
CA LYS A 476 16.21 0.20 15.54
C LYS A 476 14.81 0.50 16.07
N GLY A 477 14.43 0.00 17.25
CA GLY A 477 13.18 0.31 17.94
C GLY A 477 13.05 1.79 18.31
N ILE A 478 14.11 2.42 18.79
CA ILE A 478 14.12 3.87 19.06
C ILE A 478 13.93 4.65 17.77
N LEU A 479 14.70 4.32 16.72
CA LEU A 479 14.60 4.97 15.42
C LEU A 479 13.20 4.83 14.83
N TYR A 480 12.63 3.63 14.84
CA TYR A 480 11.27 3.34 14.43
C TYR A 480 10.23 4.24 15.14
N LYS A 481 10.30 4.34 16.48
CA LYS A 481 9.39 5.18 17.27
C LYS A 481 9.55 6.67 16.96
N LEU A 482 10.77 7.14 16.74
CA LEU A 482 11.04 8.51 16.33
C LEU A 482 10.45 8.79 14.92
N GLN A 483 10.62 7.86 13.98
CA GLN A 483 10.03 7.99 12.63
C GLN A 483 8.51 8.07 12.69
N LEU A 484 7.85 7.24 13.52
CA LEU A 484 6.39 7.29 13.71
C LEU A 484 5.93 8.63 14.30
N ILE A 485 6.60 9.12 15.35
CA ILE A 485 6.23 10.38 16.02
C ILE A 485 6.38 11.57 15.07
N LEU A 486 7.42 11.57 14.25
CA LEU A 486 7.71 12.66 13.32
C LEU A 486 6.92 12.53 12.01
N GLY A 487 6.25 11.39 11.77
CA GLY A 487 5.62 11.07 10.49
C GLY A 487 6.62 10.90 9.33
N LEU A 488 7.91 10.71 9.62
CA LEU A 488 8.99 10.57 8.64
C LEU A 488 9.22 9.08 8.31
N THR A 489 8.15 8.37 7.95
CA THR A 489 8.23 6.96 7.57
C THR A 489 8.15 6.81 6.06
N THR A 490 8.75 5.75 5.53
CA THR A 490 8.58 5.27 4.15
C THR A 490 7.76 3.98 4.08
N PHE A 491 7.21 3.54 5.22
CA PHE A 491 6.37 2.37 5.39
C PHE A 491 4.98 2.73 5.90
#